data_1ba073841522d19834b04c480a7e95b0
#
_entry.id   1ba073841522d19834b04c480a7e95b0
#
_cell.length_a   1.000
_cell.length_b   1.000
_cell.length_c   1.000
_cell.angle_alpha   90.00
_cell.angle_beta   90.00
_cell.angle_gamma   90.00
#
_symmetry.space_group_name_H-M   'P 1'
#
loop_
_entity.id
_entity.type
_entity.pdbx_description
1 polymer ?
#
loop_
_entity_poly.entity_id
_entity_poly.type
_entity_poly.pdbx_seq_one_letter_code
_entity_poly.pdbx_strand_id
1 'polypeptide(L)'
;MKNTQIRIKIYKSNFAGILNKIDHEDIRGILADIGVSSLQLDLDERGFSINSNNLDMRMDKNQTFSAKELINSYSKDQLADIFYKYAELPNAKSLAQKIVDARGKSPIKSAKELSSIIGRSNLKNRSVSIAILAFQAIRIEVNKELDELNNLLNLIKSSKINNAILDIISFHSLEDKIAKSTFKEWEKSCICDNFVMKCECGNNHSIGKILTKKPITPSEMK
;
A
#
# COMPACT_ATOMS: atom_id res chain seq x y z
N MET A 1 -4.11 -42.42 10.32
CA MET A 1 -3.94 -40.93 10.09
C MET A 1 -2.64 -40.75 9.36
N LYS A 2 -2.64 -40.26 8.10
CA LYS A 2 -1.41 -39.94 7.38
C LYS A 2 -0.80 -38.69 8.02
N ASN A 3 0.41 -38.78 8.57
CA ASN A 3 1.18 -37.66 9.05
C ASN A 3 1.46 -36.71 7.85
N THR A 4 0.66 -35.68 7.69
CA THR A 4 0.91 -34.67 6.68
C THR A 4 2.01 -33.76 7.23
N GLN A 5 3.25 -33.97 6.79
CA GLN A 5 4.34 -33.05 7.12
C GLN A 5 4.12 -31.72 6.41
N ILE A 6 3.90 -30.65 7.20
CA ILE A 6 3.86 -29.28 6.67
C ILE A 6 5.29 -28.90 6.30
N ARG A 7 5.53 -28.54 5.04
CA ARG A 7 6.80 -28.01 4.55
C ARG A 7 6.70 -26.49 4.43
N ILE A 8 7.58 -25.77 5.09
CA ILE A 8 7.67 -24.30 5.00
C ILE A 8 8.94 -23.94 4.23
N LYS A 9 8.79 -23.09 3.20
CA LYS A 9 9.90 -22.45 2.50
C LYS A 9 9.80 -20.95 2.72
N ILE A 10 10.90 -20.31 3.14
CA ILE A 10 10.96 -18.87 3.38
C ILE A 10 11.78 -18.22 2.28
N TYR A 11 11.23 -17.19 1.67
CA TYR A 11 11.90 -16.41 0.62
C TYR A 11 11.99 -14.94 1.06
N LYS A 12 13.19 -14.37 0.99
CA LYS A 12 13.39 -12.92 1.14
C LYS A 12 13.14 -12.27 -0.22
N SER A 13 12.01 -11.57 -0.35
CA SER A 13 11.63 -10.85 -1.56
C SER A 13 10.60 -9.78 -1.21
N ASN A 14 10.40 -8.78 -2.09
CA ASN A 14 9.15 -8.05 -2.12
C ASN A 14 8.03 -9.00 -2.58
N PHE A 15 6.79 -8.69 -2.24
CA PHE A 15 5.68 -9.59 -2.55
C PHE A 15 5.38 -9.67 -4.06
N ALA A 16 5.66 -8.64 -4.85
CA ALA A 16 5.56 -8.71 -6.31
C ALA A 16 6.58 -9.69 -6.91
N GLY A 17 7.81 -9.72 -6.39
CA GLY A 17 8.88 -10.57 -6.93
C GLY A 17 8.80 -12.04 -6.54
N ILE A 18 7.95 -12.42 -5.57
CA ILE A 18 7.91 -13.81 -5.07
C ILE A 18 7.42 -14.78 -6.14
N LEU A 19 6.44 -14.41 -6.95
CA LEU A 19 5.89 -15.28 -7.99
C LEU A 19 6.92 -15.72 -9.03
N ASN A 20 7.97 -14.94 -9.25
CA ASN A 20 9.07 -15.32 -10.14
C ASN A 20 10.02 -16.37 -9.54
N LYS A 21 9.86 -16.72 -8.26
CA LYS A 21 10.75 -17.63 -7.52
C LYS A 21 10.09 -18.96 -7.12
N ILE A 22 8.79 -19.11 -7.41
CA ILE A 22 8.02 -20.28 -7.02
C ILE A 22 7.33 -20.90 -8.23
N ASP A 23 7.04 -22.18 -8.16
CA ASP A 23 6.21 -22.86 -9.15
C ASP A 23 4.74 -22.47 -8.97
N HIS A 24 4.06 -22.18 -10.06
CA HIS A 24 2.68 -21.69 -10.06
C HIS A 24 1.64 -22.82 -10.13
N GLU A 25 2.02 -24.02 -10.58
CA GLU A 25 1.06 -25.10 -10.89
C GLU A 25 0.34 -25.64 -9.65
N ASP A 26 1.01 -25.63 -8.50
CA ASP A 26 0.48 -26.15 -7.24
C ASP A 26 -0.10 -25.07 -6.31
N ILE A 27 -0.11 -23.80 -6.73
CA ILE A 27 -0.66 -22.73 -5.91
C ILE A 27 -2.19 -22.85 -5.87
N ARG A 28 -2.75 -22.99 -4.66
CA ARG A 28 -4.20 -23.07 -4.42
C ARG A 28 -4.74 -21.89 -3.60
N GLY A 29 -3.84 -21.10 -3.03
CA GLY A 29 -4.19 -19.91 -2.28
C GLY A 29 -3.04 -18.92 -2.22
N ILE A 30 -3.36 -17.65 -2.26
CA ILE A 30 -2.45 -16.52 -2.06
C ILE A 30 -3.08 -15.63 -0.99
N LEU A 31 -2.38 -15.44 0.11
CA LEU A 31 -2.72 -14.45 1.13
C LEU A 31 -1.65 -13.35 1.08
N ALA A 32 -2.06 -12.15 0.70
CA ALA A 32 -1.21 -10.97 0.71
C ALA A 32 -1.59 -10.06 1.90
N ASP A 33 -0.78 -10.10 2.94
CA ASP A 33 -0.85 -9.17 4.08
C ASP A 33 0.06 -7.99 3.78
N ILE A 34 -0.55 -6.90 3.26
CA ILE A 34 0.18 -5.72 2.77
C ILE A 34 0.23 -4.65 3.86
N GLY A 35 1.40 -4.05 4.08
CA GLY A 35 1.60 -3.00 5.08
C GLY A 35 2.82 -3.24 5.95
N VAL A 36 2.89 -2.50 7.05
CA VAL A 36 3.99 -2.57 8.02
C VAL A 36 3.64 -3.48 9.18
N SER A 37 4.63 -4.24 9.66
CA SER A 37 4.47 -5.05 10.86
C SER A 37 4.50 -4.19 12.13
N SER A 38 3.89 -4.68 13.22
CA SER A 38 3.96 -4.04 14.54
C SER A 38 5.42 -3.77 14.96
N LEU A 39 6.32 -4.72 14.71
CA LEU A 39 7.74 -4.56 15.00
C LEU A 39 8.37 -3.35 14.28
N GLN A 40 7.99 -3.09 13.02
CA GLN A 40 8.48 -1.91 12.29
C GLN A 40 7.95 -0.61 12.87
N LEU A 41 6.71 -0.60 13.38
CA LEU A 41 6.11 0.58 14.02
C LEU A 41 6.73 0.87 15.40
N ASP A 42 7.06 -0.17 16.15
CA ASP A 42 7.54 -0.07 17.55
C ASP A 42 9.03 0.27 17.64
N LEU A 43 9.83 -0.10 16.64
CA LEU A 43 11.28 0.19 16.64
C LEU A 43 11.55 1.64 16.26
N ASP A 44 12.07 2.42 17.20
CA ASP A 44 12.40 3.84 17.02
C ASP A 44 13.35 4.08 15.84
N GLU A 45 14.34 3.21 15.65
CA GLU A 45 15.30 3.29 14.56
C GLU A 45 14.68 3.19 13.16
N ARG A 46 13.46 2.65 13.04
CA ARG A 46 12.75 2.48 11.78
C ARG A 46 12.01 3.73 11.32
N GLY A 47 11.74 4.67 12.22
CA GLY A 47 11.15 5.97 11.89
C GLY A 47 9.70 5.96 11.40
N PHE A 48 8.95 4.87 11.58
CA PHE A 48 7.54 4.79 11.17
C PHE A 48 6.59 5.52 12.11
N SER A 49 6.93 5.57 13.41
CA SER A 49 6.12 6.28 14.40
C SER A 49 6.30 7.80 14.30
N ILE A 50 5.20 8.56 14.44
CA ILE A 50 5.23 10.03 14.52
C ILE A 50 6.02 10.58 15.71
N ASN A 51 6.36 9.73 16.68
CA ASN A 51 7.11 10.07 17.88
C ASN A 51 8.58 9.61 17.80
N SER A 52 8.99 8.98 16.68
CA SER A 52 10.35 8.46 16.53
C SER A 52 11.40 9.57 16.45
N ASN A 53 12.58 9.31 17.01
CA ASN A 53 13.77 10.15 16.87
C ASN A 53 14.48 9.95 15.52
N ASN A 54 14.04 8.99 14.72
CA ASN A 54 14.51 8.71 13.37
C ASN A 54 13.42 9.03 12.33
N LEU A 55 13.82 9.16 11.06
CA LEU A 55 12.93 9.42 9.94
C LEU A 55 13.37 8.58 8.74
N ASP A 56 13.25 7.25 8.88
CA ASP A 56 13.68 6.30 7.85
C ASP A 56 12.51 5.82 6.97
N MET A 57 11.55 5.11 7.54
CA MET A 57 10.35 4.53 6.92
C MET A 57 10.61 3.54 5.76
N ARG A 58 11.85 3.13 5.48
CA ARG A 58 12.13 2.11 4.47
C ARG A 58 11.73 0.73 4.96
N MET A 59 10.97 -0.02 4.20
CA MET A 59 10.72 -1.45 4.48
C MET A 59 11.98 -2.27 4.20
N ASP A 60 12.63 -2.05 3.07
CA ASP A 60 13.93 -2.63 2.74
C ASP A 60 15.06 -1.64 3.11
N LYS A 61 15.88 -2.00 4.11
CA LYS A 61 17.04 -1.19 4.55
C LYS A 61 18.13 -1.02 3.47
N ASN A 62 18.12 -1.84 2.42
CA ASN A 62 19.13 -1.74 1.34
C ASN A 62 18.83 -0.62 0.33
N GLN A 63 17.57 -0.15 0.26
CA GLN A 63 17.29 1.01 -0.59
C GLN A 63 17.91 2.28 -0.01
N THR A 64 18.33 3.20 -0.88
CA THR A 64 19.05 4.40 -0.50
C THR A 64 18.16 5.57 -0.13
N PHE A 65 16.92 5.60 -0.64
CA PHE A 65 15.99 6.71 -0.49
C PHE A 65 15.03 6.49 0.68
N SER A 66 15.20 7.25 1.74
CA SER A 66 14.40 7.18 2.97
C SER A 66 13.41 8.36 3.07
N ALA A 67 12.53 8.33 4.08
CA ALA A 67 11.64 9.44 4.38
C ALA A 67 12.40 10.75 4.69
N LYS A 68 13.59 10.64 5.27
CA LYS A 68 14.46 11.80 5.54
C LYS A 68 14.93 12.46 4.25
N GLU A 69 15.40 11.67 3.27
CA GLU A 69 15.78 12.18 1.95
C GLU A 69 14.55 12.78 1.25
N LEU A 70 13.40 12.09 1.24
CA LEU A 70 12.16 12.58 0.64
C LEU A 70 11.79 13.97 1.18
N ILE A 71 11.69 14.11 2.50
CA ILE A 71 11.25 15.35 3.14
C ILE A 71 12.23 16.50 2.90
N ASN A 72 13.52 16.21 2.82
CA ASN A 72 14.53 17.24 2.64
C ASN A 72 14.86 17.57 1.18
N SER A 73 14.46 16.72 0.20
CA SER A 73 14.81 16.91 -1.21
C SER A 73 13.62 17.21 -2.13
N TYR A 74 12.43 16.65 -1.86
CA TYR A 74 11.26 16.86 -2.73
C TYR A 74 10.88 18.34 -2.81
N SER A 75 10.50 18.81 -4.00
CA SER A 75 9.94 20.15 -4.17
C SER A 75 8.63 20.31 -3.41
N LYS A 76 8.20 21.55 -3.19
CA LYS A 76 6.89 21.86 -2.61
C LYS A 76 5.75 21.15 -3.35
N ASP A 77 5.79 21.18 -4.69
CA ASP A 77 4.73 20.59 -5.50
C ASP A 77 4.72 19.06 -5.41
N GLN A 78 5.88 18.41 -5.37
CA GLN A 78 6.00 16.98 -5.14
C GLN A 78 5.47 16.57 -3.75
N LEU A 79 5.80 17.34 -2.70
CA LEU A 79 5.26 17.09 -1.36
C LEU A 79 3.74 17.29 -1.32
N ALA A 80 3.22 18.34 -1.96
CA ALA A 80 1.79 18.60 -2.03
C ALA A 80 1.07 17.46 -2.78
N ASP A 81 1.65 16.96 -3.86
CA ASP A 81 1.08 15.88 -4.67
C ASP A 81 0.95 14.59 -3.86
N ILE A 82 2.00 14.15 -3.15
CA ILE A 82 1.93 12.94 -2.32
C ILE A 82 0.91 13.08 -1.17
N PHE A 83 0.84 14.25 -0.53
CA PHE A 83 -0.14 14.48 0.55
C PHE A 83 -1.58 14.52 0.03
N TYR A 84 -1.80 15.07 -1.16
CA TYR A 84 -3.11 15.06 -1.80
C TYR A 84 -3.49 13.65 -2.27
N LYS A 85 -2.59 12.99 -3.00
CA LYS A 85 -2.83 11.69 -3.64
C LYS A 85 -2.97 10.55 -2.64
N TYR A 86 -2.10 10.50 -1.61
CA TYR A 86 -2.01 9.36 -0.71
C TYR A 86 -2.67 9.58 0.67
N ALA A 87 -2.86 10.82 1.07
CA ALA A 87 -3.51 11.15 2.34
C ALA A 87 -4.85 11.90 2.17
N GLU A 88 -5.20 12.29 0.93
CA GLU A 88 -6.41 13.08 0.61
C GLU A 88 -6.52 14.34 1.47
N LEU A 89 -5.39 15.01 1.74
CA LEU A 89 -5.35 16.19 2.57
C LEU A 89 -5.78 17.44 1.76
N PRO A 90 -6.86 18.11 2.13
CA PRO A 90 -7.35 19.29 1.40
C PRO A 90 -6.37 20.46 1.47
N ASN A 91 -5.54 20.53 2.52
CA ASN A 91 -4.54 21.56 2.76
C ASN A 91 -3.11 21.13 2.36
N ALA A 92 -2.97 20.14 1.45
CA ALA A 92 -1.69 19.56 1.04
C ALA A 92 -0.65 20.61 0.63
N LYS A 93 -1.04 21.63 -0.17
CA LYS A 93 -0.13 22.71 -0.60
C LYS A 93 0.39 23.56 0.56
N SER A 94 -0.48 23.89 1.53
CA SER A 94 -0.09 24.65 2.72
C SER A 94 0.82 23.82 3.62
N LEU A 95 0.54 22.52 3.75
CA LEU A 95 1.36 21.60 4.52
C LEU A 95 2.76 21.45 3.91
N ALA A 96 2.83 21.25 2.59
CA ALA A 96 4.08 21.19 1.85
C ALA A 96 4.92 22.47 2.03
N GLN A 97 4.28 23.65 1.99
CA GLN A 97 4.97 24.92 2.23
C GLN A 97 5.58 25.00 3.63
N LYS A 98 4.84 24.61 4.68
CA LYS A 98 5.37 24.57 6.05
C LYS A 98 6.62 23.71 6.19
N ILE A 99 6.62 22.55 5.52
CA ILE A 99 7.78 21.64 5.54
C ILE A 99 8.98 22.28 4.82
N VAL A 100 8.75 22.88 3.64
CA VAL A 100 9.80 23.55 2.87
C VAL A 100 10.39 24.72 3.64
N ASP A 101 9.56 25.55 4.28
CA ASP A 101 9.99 26.68 5.10
C ASP A 101 10.81 26.22 6.32
N ALA A 102 10.38 25.12 6.96
CA ALA A 102 11.07 24.56 8.12
C ALA A 102 12.45 24.02 7.73
N ARG A 103 12.52 23.17 6.68
CA ARG A 103 13.80 22.58 6.23
C ARG A 103 14.77 23.62 5.66
N GLY A 104 14.25 24.76 5.15
CA GLY A 104 15.07 25.89 4.70
C GLY A 104 15.86 26.55 5.83
N LYS A 105 15.44 26.40 7.08
CA LYS A 105 16.13 26.88 8.29
C LYS A 105 17.12 25.82 8.80
N SER A 106 16.74 24.58 8.84
CA SER A 106 17.54 23.42 9.27
C SER A 106 16.94 22.13 8.70
N PRO A 107 17.75 21.18 8.18
CA PRO A 107 17.26 19.91 7.70
C PRO A 107 16.44 19.18 8.77
N ILE A 108 15.29 18.63 8.40
CA ILE A 108 14.42 17.84 9.28
C ILE A 108 15.06 16.47 9.48
N LYS A 109 15.30 16.09 10.75
CA LYS A 109 16.10 14.91 11.10
C LYS A 109 15.29 13.77 11.72
N SER A 110 14.13 14.07 12.30
CA SER A 110 13.32 13.09 13.01
C SER A 110 11.84 13.15 12.67
N ALA A 111 11.15 12.03 12.86
CA ALA A 111 9.70 11.94 12.73
C ALA A 111 8.99 12.85 13.74
N LYS A 112 9.51 12.93 14.96
CA LYS A 112 8.99 13.82 16.01
C LYS A 112 9.04 15.29 15.61
N GLU A 113 10.15 15.74 15.01
CA GLU A 113 10.28 17.09 14.47
C GLU A 113 9.29 17.33 13.34
N LEU A 114 9.23 16.42 12.34
CA LEU A 114 8.30 16.49 11.24
C LEU A 114 6.84 16.54 11.72
N SER A 115 6.47 15.70 12.68
CA SER A 115 5.10 15.67 13.23
C SER A 115 4.74 16.96 13.96
N SER A 116 5.70 17.66 14.55
CA SER A 116 5.51 18.96 15.18
C SER A 116 5.28 20.06 14.16
N ILE A 117 5.98 20.03 13.02
CA ILE A 117 5.80 20.95 11.88
C ILE A 117 4.43 20.77 11.24
N ILE A 118 4.01 19.53 11.02
CA ILE A 118 2.71 19.16 10.43
C ILE A 118 1.56 19.59 11.36
N GLY A 119 1.71 19.32 12.65
CA GLY A 119 0.66 19.47 13.66
C GLY A 119 -0.19 18.21 13.82
N ARG A 120 -0.73 18.03 15.04
CA ARG A 120 -1.46 16.81 15.44
C ARG A 120 -2.98 17.00 15.47
N SER A 121 -3.51 18.05 14.86
CA SER A 121 -4.96 18.26 14.78
C SER A 121 -5.63 17.22 13.89
N ASN A 122 -6.88 16.90 14.21
CA ASN A 122 -7.70 16.06 13.36
C ASN A 122 -8.40 16.89 12.27
N LEU A 123 -8.62 16.29 11.11
CA LEU A 123 -9.53 16.84 10.12
C LEU A 123 -10.97 16.69 10.62
N LYS A 124 -11.84 17.68 10.25
CA LYS A 124 -13.28 17.52 10.47
C LYS A 124 -13.74 16.19 9.90
N ASN A 125 -14.47 15.41 10.70
CA ASN A 125 -15.01 14.09 10.34
C ASN A 125 -13.98 12.94 10.17
N ARG A 126 -12.74 13.10 10.65
CA ARG A 126 -11.75 12.00 10.70
C ARG A 126 -11.24 11.83 12.13
N SER A 127 -11.20 10.59 12.61
CA SER A 127 -10.64 10.23 13.92
C SER A 127 -9.11 10.24 13.96
N VAL A 128 -8.47 10.28 12.77
CA VAL A 128 -7.02 10.20 12.59
C VAL A 128 -6.43 11.59 12.39
N SER A 129 -5.30 11.88 13.03
CA SER A 129 -4.64 13.19 12.93
C SER A 129 -4.00 13.41 11.55
N ILE A 130 -3.86 14.70 11.17
CA ILE A 130 -3.17 15.09 9.93
C ILE A 130 -1.75 14.51 9.87
N ALA A 131 -1.04 14.49 11.01
CA ALA A 131 0.30 13.92 11.07
C ALA A 131 0.33 12.44 10.69
N ILE A 132 -0.59 11.63 11.21
CA ILE A 132 -0.66 10.19 10.87
C ILE A 132 -0.94 9.99 9.38
N LEU A 133 -1.87 10.76 8.80
CA LEU A 133 -2.18 10.70 7.36
C LEU A 133 -1.00 11.13 6.49
N ALA A 134 -0.28 12.19 6.88
CA ALA A 134 0.90 12.65 6.17
C ALA A 134 2.05 11.60 6.25
N PHE A 135 2.24 10.96 7.40
CA PHE A 135 3.21 9.87 7.58
C PHE A 135 2.86 8.66 6.72
N GLN A 136 1.58 8.30 6.65
CA GLN A 136 1.10 7.27 5.72
C GLN A 136 1.45 7.64 4.27
N ALA A 137 1.22 8.87 3.84
CA ALA A 137 1.56 9.31 2.48
C ALA A 137 3.06 9.22 2.18
N ILE A 138 3.90 9.65 3.13
CA ILE A 138 5.36 9.56 3.00
C ILE A 138 5.80 8.09 2.92
N ARG A 139 5.23 7.22 3.76
CA ARG A 139 5.53 5.77 3.78
C ARG A 139 5.19 5.11 2.44
N ILE A 140 4.00 5.39 1.92
CA ILE A 140 3.55 4.89 0.61
C ILE A 140 4.52 5.31 -0.49
N GLU A 141 4.96 6.58 -0.48
CA GLU A 141 5.88 7.09 -1.50
C GLU A 141 7.28 6.47 -1.38
N VAL A 142 7.83 6.39 -0.16
CA VAL A 142 9.17 5.80 0.09
C VAL A 142 9.23 4.34 -0.35
N ASN A 143 8.19 3.57 -0.05
CA ASN A 143 8.18 2.12 -0.28
C ASN A 143 7.47 1.72 -1.58
N LYS A 144 6.90 2.68 -2.33
CA LYS A 144 6.13 2.40 -3.56
C LYS A 144 5.01 1.38 -3.34
N GLU A 145 4.36 1.43 -2.17
CA GLU A 145 3.43 0.39 -1.70
C GLU A 145 2.31 0.09 -2.69
N LEU A 146 1.71 1.14 -3.30
CA LEU A 146 0.64 0.97 -4.27
C LEU A 146 1.12 0.41 -5.61
N ASP A 147 2.35 0.77 -6.02
CA ASP A 147 2.96 0.24 -7.25
C ASP A 147 3.28 -1.25 -7.06
N GLU A 148 3.80 -1.64 -5.88
CA GLU A 148 4.07 -3.04 -5.55
C GLU A 148 2.79 -3.88 -5.52
N LEU A 149 1.68 -3.34 -4.98
CA LEU A 149 0.38 -4.01 -5.02
C LEU A 149 -0.11 -4.21 -6.47
N ASN A 150 -0.03 -3.16 -7.29
CA ASN A 150 -0.39 -3.26 -8.71
C ASN A 150 0.48 -4.28 -9.44
N ASN A 151 1.80 -4.31 -9.17
CA ASN A 151 2.73 -5.28 -9.75
C ASN A 151 2.37 -6.71 -9.37
N LEU A 152 2.05 -6.97 -8.09
CA LEU A 152 1.59 -8.28 -7.63
C LEU A 152 0.33 -8.73 -8.40
N LEU A 153 -0.68 -7.86 -8.47
CA LEU A 153 -1.94 -8.18 -9.15
C LEU A 153 -1.71 -8.45 -10.64
N ASN A 154 -0.88 -7.65 -11.31
CA ASN A 154 -0.54 -7.87 -12.71
C ASN A 154 0.21 -9.19 -12.94
N LEU A 155 1.13 -9.55 -12.04
CA LEU A 155 1.84 -10.83 -12.10
C LEU A 155 0.88 -12.02 -11.88
N ILE A 156 -0.05 -11.92 -10.95
CA ILE A 156 -1.09 -12.94 -10.75
C ILE A 156 -1.94 -13.09 -12.01
N LYS A 157 -2.40 -11.96 -12.60
CA LYS A 157 -3.18 -11.96 -13.85
C LYS A 157 -2.46 -12.63 -15.02
N SER A 158 -1.15 -12.42 -15.14
CA SER A 158 -0.33 -12.99 -16.21
C SER A 158 0.22 -14.40 -15.90
N SER A 159 0.06 -14.88 -14.68
CA SER A 159 0.57 -16.18 -14.26
C SER A 159 -0.27 -17.35 -14.76
N LYS A 160 0.26 -18.57 -14.60
CA LYS A 160 -0.47 -19.82 -14.88
C LYS A 160 -1.25 -20.35 -13.66
N ILE A 161 -1.46 -19.52 -12.63
CA ILE A 161 -2.19 -19.90 -11.43
C ILE A 161 -3.66 -20.11 -11.79
N ASN A 162 -4.18 -21.31 -11.52
CA ASN A 162 -5.57 -21.67 -11.78
C ASN A 162 -6.21 -22.26 -10.53
N ASN A 163 -7.51 -22.01 -10.35
CA ASN A 163 -8.29 -22.54 -9.22
C ASN A 163 -7.70 -22.19 -7.85
N ALA A 164 -7.16 -20.99 -7.71
CA ALA A 164 -6.62 -20.48 -6.46
C ALA A 164 -7.54 -19.42 -5.85
N ILE A 165 -7.51 -19.30 -4.53
CA ILE A 165 -8.17 -18.22 -3.80
C ILE A 165 -7.13 -17.13 -3.56
N LEU A 166 -7.49 -15.88 -3.85
CA LEU A 166 -6.67 -14.71 -3.56
C LEU A 166 -7.34 -13.88 -2.46
N ASP A 167 -6.64 -13.74 -1.35
CA ASP A 167 -7.02 -12.88 -0.22
C ASP A 167 -6.01 -11.75 -0.07
N ILE A 168 -6.51 -10.52 0.09
CA ILE A 168 -5.68 -9.32 0.33
C ILE A 168 -6.16 -8.66 1.63
N ILE A 169 -5.23 -8.52 2.58
CA ILE A 169 -5.44 -7.74 3.79
C ILE A 169 -4.93 -6.32 3.51
N SER A 170 -5.84 -5.34 3.49
CA SER A 170 -5.54 -3.92 3.28
C SER A 170 -5.74 -3.12 4.55
N PHE A 171 -4.89 -2.10 4.77
CA PHE A 171 -4.90 -1.26 5.96
C PHE A 171 -5.41 0.15 5.70
N HIS A 172 -5.56 0.56 4.44
CA HIS A 172 -6.10 1.87 4.08
C HIS A 172 -6.92 1.84 2.77
N SER A 173 -7.71 2.91 2.58
CA SER A 173 -8.69 3.03 1.49
C SER A 173 -8.10 2.93 0.08
N LEU A 174 -6.86 3.34 -0.14
CA LEU A 174 -6.23 3.30 -1.47
C LEU A 174 -5.91 1.87 -1.89
N GLU A 175 -5.38 1.05 -0.98
CA GLU A 175 -5.14 -0.38 -1.22
C GLU A 175 -6.46 -1.10 -1.51
N ASP A 176 -7.47 -0.87 -0.67
CA ASP A 176 -8.81 -1.44 -0.84
C ASP A 176 -9.43 -1.05 -2.20
N LYS A 177 -9.25 0.22 -2.62
CA LYS A 177 -9.72 0.68 -3.93
C LYS A 177 -9.03 -0.03 -5.08
N ILE A 178 -7.70 -0.24 -5.01
CA ILE A 178 -6.94 -0.98 -6.02
C ILE A 178 -7.43 -2.42 -6.09
N ALA A 179 -7.45 -3.14 -4.96
CA ALA A 179 -7.90 -4.52 -4.91
C ALA A 179 -9.32 -4.69 -5.47
N LYS A 180 -10.26 -3.87 -5.02
CA LYS A 180 -11.66 -3.90 -5.49
C LYS A 180 -11.80 -3.59 -6.97
N SER A 181 -11.10 -2.58 -7.48
CA SER A 181 -11.19 -2.23 -8.90
C SER A 181 -10.62 -3.35 -9.78
N THR A 182 -9.50 -3.93 -9.38
CA THR A 182 -8.87 -5.05 -10.08
C THR A 182 -9.75 -6.29 -10.06
N PHE A 183 -10.31 -6.66 -8.91
CA PHE A 183 -11.20 -7.83 -8.83
C PHE A 183 -12.47 -7.66 -9.67
N LYS A 184 -13.05 -6.45 -9.71
CA LYS A 184 -14.17 -6.14 -10.59
C LYS A 184 -13.80 -6.23 -12.07
N GLU A 185 -12.58 -5.82 -12.44
CA GLU A 185 -12.08 -5.98 -13.80
C GLU A 185 -11.93 -7.48 -14.15
N TRP A 186 -11.35 -8.27 -13.25
CA TRP A 186 -11.12 -9.70 -13.44
C TRP A 186 -12.43 -10.51 -13.54
N GLU A 187 -13.51 -10.06 -12.88
CA GLU A 187 -14.82 -10.72 -12.94
C GLU A 187 -15.56 -10.42 -14.25
N LYS A 188 -15.18 -9.39 -15.00
CA LYS A 188 -15.85 -9.04 -16.26
C LYS A 188 -15.62 -10.12 -17.32
N SER A 189 -16.71 -10.70 -17.79
CA SER A 189 -16.70 -11.62 -18.92
C SER A 189 -16.68 -10.89 -20.27
N CYS A 190 -17.31 -9.72 -20.36
CA CYS A 190 -17.34 -8.88 -21.55
C CYS A 190 -16.36 -7.71 -21.42
N ILE A 191 -15.53 -7.50 -22.44
CA ILE A 191 -14.54 -6.41 -22.56
C ILE A 191 -14.84 -5.45 -23.73
N CYS A 192 -16.01 -5.56 -24.35
CA CYS A 192 -16.46 -4.62 -25.38
C CYS A 192 -16.63 -3.22 -24.78
N ASP A 193 -16.45 -2.20 -25.63
CA ASP A 193 -16.75 -0.82 -25.24
C ASP A 193 -18.24 -0.63 -24.92
N ASN A 194 -18.54 0.31 -24.03
CA ASN A 194 -19.90 0.59 -23.56
C ASN A 194 -20.88 1.01 -24.68
N PHE A 195 -20.37 1.39 -25.86
CA PHE A 195 -21.16 1.80 -27.03
C PHE A 195 -21.59 0.64 -27.91
N VAL A 196 -21.05 -0.56 -27.68
CA VAL A 196 -21.38 -1.75 -28.47
C VAL A 196 -22.72 -2.32 -28.01
N MET A 197 -23.73 -2.28 -28.88
CA MET A 197 -25.09 -2.75 -28.56
C MET A 197 -25.18 -4.27 -28.34
N LYS A 198 -24.32 -5.04 -28.98
CA LYS A 198 -24.28 -6.52 -28.84
C LYS A 198 -22.85 -6.96 -28.63
N CYS A 199 -22.65 -7.83 -27.63
CA CYS A 199 -21.32 -8.35 -27.31
C CYS A 199 -20.68 -9.06 -28.51
N GLU A 200 -19.48 -8.60 -28.90
CA GLU A 200 -18.68 -9.14 -30.01
C GLU A 200 -17.42 -9.88 -29.52
N CYS A 201 -17.06 -9.74 -28.22
CA CYS A 201 -15.84 -10.31 -27.68
C CYS A 201 -15.97 -11.78 -27.20
N GLY A 202 -17.14 -12.40 -27.40
CA GLY A 202 -17.38 -13.78 -26.99
C GLY A 202 -17.79 -13.96 -25.52
N ASN A 203 -17.75 -12.91 -24.69
CA ASN A 203 -18.19 -12.89 -23.29
C ASN A 203 -17.54 -13.97 -22.39
N ASN A 204 -16.25 -14.25 -22.60
CA ASN A 204 -15.47 -15.30 -21.91
C ASN A 204 -14.14 -14.81 -21.33
N HIS A 205 -14.03 -13.50 -21.04
CA HIS A 205 -12.78 -12.88 -20.59
C HIS A 205 -12.59 -12.83 -19.08
N SER A 206 -13.59 -13.30 -18.30
CA SER A 206 -13.45 -13.37 -16.84
C SER A 206 -12.31 -14.33 -16.45
N ILE A 207 -11.39 -13.85 -15.61
CA ILE A 207 -10.28 -14.63 -15.07
C ILE A 207 -10.48 -14.98 -13.59
N GLY A 208 -11.55 -14.49 -12.97
CA GLY A 208 -11.85 -14.77 -11.57
C GLY A 208 -13.28 -14.42 -11.21
N LYS A 209 -13.67 -14.81 -9.99
CA LYS A 209 -14.98 -14.49 -9.40
C LYS A 209 -14.81 -13.87 -8.03
N ILE A 210 -15.53 -12.78 -7.76
CA ILE A 210 -15.56 -12.16 -6.44
C ILE A 210 -16.35 -13.04 -5.48
N LEU A 211 -15.69 -13.55 -4.45
CA LEU A 211 -16.29 -14.41 -3.42
C LEU A 211 -16.97 -13.58 -2.33
N THR A 212 -16.45 -12.40 -2.00
CA THR A 212 -16.98 -11.51 -0.96
C THR A 212 -17.36 -10.16 -1.58
N LYS A 213 -18.65 -9.80 -1.54
CA LYS A 213 -19.14 -8.52 -2.10
C LYS A 213 -18.69 -7.29 -1.30
N LYS A 214 -18.36 -7.48 -0.02
CA LYS A 214 -17.89 -6.44 0.90
C LYS A 214 -16.62 -6.93 1.60
N PRO A 215 -15.71 -6.03 2.01
CA PRO A 215 -14.57 -6.40 2.84
C PRO A 215 -15.05 -7.10 4.12
N ILE A 216 -14.31 -8.12 4.52
CA ILE A 216 -14.50 -8.77 5.83
C ILE A 216 -13.68 -7.95 6.81
N THR A 217 -14.33 -7.39 7.83
CA THR A 217 -13.66 -6.71 8.93
C THR A 217 -13.54 -7.67 10.11
N PRO A 218 -12.46 -7.58 10.93
CA PRO A 218 -12.37 -8.36 12.15
C PRO A 218 -13.62 -8.10 13.01
N SER A 219 -14.27 -9.18 13.46
CA SER A 219 -15.30 -9.04 14.49
C SER A 219 -14.60 -8.58 15.76
N GLU A 220 -15.19 -7.59 16.46
CA GLU A 220 -14.76 -7.29 17.82
C GLU A 220 -14.85 -8.59 18.62
N MET A 221 -13.68 -9.11 19.03
CA MET A 221 -13.65 -10.19 20.01
C MET A 221 -14.19 -9.61 21.31
N LYS A 222 -15.39 -10.03 21.67
CA LYS A 222 -15.97 -9.78 22.97
C LYS A 222 -15.27 -10.64 24.03
#